data_558b714cfc53ee24821ef590d09eac1b
#
_entry.id   558b714cfc53ee24821ef590d09eac1b
#
_cell.length_a   1.000
_cell.length_b   1.000
_cell.length_c   1.000
_cell.angle_alpha   90.00
_cell.angle_beta   90.00
_cell.angle_gamma   90.00
#
_symmetry.space_group_name_H-M   'P 1'
#
loop_
_entity.id
_entity.type
_entity.pdbx_description
1 polymer ?
#
loop_
_entity_poly.entity_id
_entity_poly.type
_entity_poly.pdbx_seq_one_letter_code
_entity_poly.pdbx_strand_id
1 'polypeptide(L)'
;MMIIKNIFSLAASIISLFIFTLLLNVNSNSDENNIKYYSNDEGILSLMYHRFNEPKYPSTNIQIEIFKNQIEIIKNSDYNFLNPNNFNKRFSIPKVKKEILITIDDAFQSFYLEAWPYIKKNKIPFILFVSTEPIGKKGYMTWNQIREIEAEEFVFIGHHSHTHKYLIDENNNYFISDIEQANKIFLNELGYIPNLFSYPFGEYSKYMRDYISKHFKFAFGQHSGVIDINKDKFELPRFPINENYGDLKRFKSIINSFPLEYKNLFPLEKKLTKETNPPEFKVQFFKEQKNLEKINCYSNESN
;
A
#
# COMPACT_ATOMS: atom_id res chain seq x y z
N MET A 1 66.65 6.44 45.33
CA MET A 1 65.83 7.29 44.40
C MET A 1 65.27 6.50 43.15
N MET A 2 65.84 5.32 42.88
CA MET A 2 65.38 4.52 41.70
C MET A 2 64.20 3.59 42.01
N ILE A 3 63.98 3.14 43.25
CA ILE A 3 62.90 2.20 43.63
C ILE A 3 61.54 2.93 43.65
N ILE A 4 61.48 4.21 44.03
CA ILE A 4 60.18 4.98 44.07
C ILE A 4 59.62 5.30 42.67
N LYS A 5 60.52 5.51 41.67
CA LYS A 5 60.05 5.74 40.27
C LYS A 5 59.37 4.50 39.66
N ASN A 6 59.78 3.31 39.98
CA ASN A 6 59.20 2.08 39.45
C ASN A 6 57.86 1.77 40.09
N ILE A 7 57.60 2.16 41.33
CA ILE A 7 56.29 1.96 42.00
C ILE A 7 55.24 2.89 41.41
N PHE A 8 55.59 4.14 41.10
CA PHE A 8 54.67 5.09 40.43
C PHE A 8 54.35 4.68 38.99
N SER A 9 55.32 4.14 38.27
CA SER A 9 55.09 3.62 36.91
C SER A 9 54.17 2.41 36.90
N LEU A 10 54.32 1.46 37.85
CA LEU A 10 53.47 0.27 37.95
C LEU A 10 52.04 0.62 38.39
N ALA A 11 51.89 1.55 39.33
CA ALA A 11 50.58 2.05 39.78
C ALA A 11 49.81 2.78 38.65
N ALA A 12 50.50 3.61 37.87
CA ALA A 12 49.90 4.29 36.72
C ALA A 12 49.43 3.32 35.61
N SER A 13 50.22 2.25 35.36
CA SER A 13 49.83 1.21 34.39
C SER A 13 48.66 0.37 34.87
N ILE A 14 48.55 0.07 36.15
CA ILE A 14 47.43 -0.70 36.73
C ILE A 14 46.14 0.16 36.72
N ILE A 15 46.24 1.44 37.05
CA ILE A 15 45.11 2.37 37.00
C ILE A 15 44.63 2.57 35.55
N SER A 16 45.52 2.69 34.56
CA SER A 16 45.16 2.77 33.14
C SER A 16 44.48 1.51 32.64
N LEU A 17 44.95 0.32 33.07
CA LEU A 17 44.33 -0.96 32.71
C LEU A 17 42.92 -1.11 33.33
N PHE A 18 42.75 -0.65 34.59
CA PHE A 18 41.46 -0.69 35.28
C PHE A 18 40.44 0.30 34.68
N ILE A 19 40.86 1.49 34.25
CA ILE A 19 40.04 2.46 33.55
C ILE A 19 39.65 1.93 32.15
N PHE A 20 40.59 1.24 31.46
CA PHE A 20 40.29 0.65 30.15
C PHE A 20 39.33 -0.54 30.26
N THR A 21 39.44 -1.37 31.30
CA THR A 21 38.45 -2.44 31.55
C THR A 21 37.10 -1.91 32.03
N LEU A 22 37.04 -0.79 32.79
CA LEU A 22 35.81 -0.13 33.14
C LEU A 22 35.14 0.50 31.91
N LEU A 23 35.91 1.09 30.99
CA LEU A 23 35.37 1.65 29.73
C LEU A 23 34.88 0.56 28.75
N LEU A 24 35.45 -0.66 28.82
CA LEU A 24 34.96 -1.80 28.04
C LEU A 24 33.69 -2.43 28.65
N ASN A 25 33.43 -2.26 29.95
CA ASN A 25 32.22 -2.76 30.62
C ASN A 25 31.07 -1.75 30.65
N VAL A 26 31.25 -0.50 30.22
CA VAL A 26 30.17 0.50 30.13
C VAL A 26 29.42 0.42 28.79
N ASN A 27 29.89 -0.40 27.84
CA ASN A 27 29.25 -0.53 26.51
C ASN A 27 28.38 -1.79 26.31
N SER A 28 27.91 -2.44 27.38
CA SER A 28 27.04 -3.61 27.24
C SER A 28 25.70 -3.53 27.97
N ASN A 29 25.29 -2.32 28.39
CA ASN A 29 23.89 -2.03 28.78
C ASN A 29 23.39 -0.80 28.03
N SER A 30 23.55 -0.77 26.71
CA SER A 30 22.48 -0.24 25.92
C SER A 30 21.33 -1.24 26.13
N ASP A 31 20.28 -0.83 26.81
CA ASP A 31 18.95 -1.31 26.46
C ASP A 31 18.86 -1.12 24.93
N GLU A 32 19.29 -2.12 24.17
CA GLU A 32 18.68 -2.42 22.91
C GLU A 32 17.22 -2.58 23.31
N ASN A 33 16.48 -1.46 23.28
CA ASN A 33 15.04 -1.49 23.18
C ASN A 33 14.82 -2.57 22.16
N ASN A 34 14.22 -3.69 22.55
CA ASN A 34 13.81 -4.77 21.68
C ASN A 34 12.74 -4.23 20.73
N ILE A 35 13.14 -3.30 19.86
CA ILE A 35 12.31 -2.81 18.78
C ILE A 35 12.18 -4.01 17.87
N LYS A 36 11.05 -4.69 17.99
CA LYS A 36 10.71 -5.78 17.09
C LYS A 36 10.46 -5.16 15.71
N TYR A 37 11.48 -5.21 14.86
CA TYR A 37 11.30 -4.87 13.46
C TYR A 37 10.45 -5.96 12.81
N TYR A 38 9.36 -5.54 12.19
CA TYR A 38 8.64 -6.44 11.31
C TYR A 38 9.52 -6.70 10.10
N SER A 39 9.70 -7.96 9.76
CA SER A 39 10.43 -8.34 8.56
C SER A 39 9.69 -7.90 7.31
N ASN A 40 10.37 -7.90 6.18
CA ASN A 40 9.74 -7.64 4.87
C ASN A 40 8.62 -8.65 4.57
N ASP A 41 8.67 -9.84 5.19
CA ASP A 41 7.68 -10.90 5.08
C ASP A 41 6.27 -10.46 5.54
N GLU A 42 6.18 -9.44 6.39
CA GLU A 42 4.89 -8.92 6.88
C GLU A 42 4.21 -7.97 5.89
N GLY A 43 4.95 -7.37 4.98
CA GLY A 43 4.44 -6.53 3.91
C GLY A 43 3.69 -5.27 4.37
N ILE A 44 2.90 -4.68 3.47
CA ILE A 44 1.95 -3.61 3.75
C ILE A 44 0.56 -4.10 3.35
N LEU A 45 -0.37 -4.08 4.29
CA LEU A 45 -1.76 -4.39 3.99
C LEU A 45 -2.41 -3.17 3.35
N SER A 46 -2.98 -3.32 2.15
CA SER A 46 -3.71 -2.24 1.48
C SER A 46 -5.19 -2.58 1.36
N LEU A 47 -6.05 -1.69 1.85
CA LEU A 47 -7.50 -1.80 1.81
C LEU A 47 -8.07 -0.82 0.80
N MET A 48 -9.02 -1.27 -0.03
CA MET A 48 -9.60 -0.49 -1.11
C MET A 48 -11.10 -0.31 -0.89
N TYR A 49 -11.52 0.93 -0.78
CA TYR A 49 -12.91 1.36 -0.64
C TYR A 49 -13.31 2.26 -1.82
N HIS A 50 -14.62 2.49 -2.00
CA HIS A 50 -15.12 3.39 -3.05
C HIS A 50 -16.30 4.23 -2.53
N ARG A 51 -17.49 3.62 -2.36
CA ARG A 51 -18.75 4.25 -1.97
C ARG A 51 -19.11 3.96 -0.52
N PHE A 52 -19.92 4.85 0.06
CA PHE A 52 -20.40 4.71 1.44
C PHE A 52 -21.90 5.00 1.51
N ASN A 53 -22.66 4.11 2.18
CA ASN A 53 -24.11 4.23 2.33
C ASN A 53 -24.89 4.34 1.00
N GLU A 54 -24.40 3.74 -0.07
CA GLU A 54 -25.08 3.65 -1.36
C GLU A 54 -25.46 2.19 -1.69
N PRO A 55 -26.46 1.57 -1.03
CA PRO A 55 -26.74 0.12 -1.13
C PRO A 55 -27.17 -0.33 -2.52
N LYS A 56 -27.47 0.60 -3.42
CA LYS A 56 -27.73 0.33 -4.84
C LYS A 56 -26.50 -0.26 -5.56
N TYR A 57 -25.30 -0.06 -5.02
CA TYR A 57 -24.03 -0.45 -5.64
C TYR A 57 -23.21 -1.39 -4.73
N PRO A 58 -23.71 -2.59 -4.38
CA PRO A 58 -23.12 -3.45 -3.36
C PRO A 58 -21.69 -3.90 -3.67
N SER A 59 -21.29 -3.94 -4.94
CA SER A 59 -19.94 -4.30 -5.37
C SER A 59 -18.87 -3.23 -5.09
N THR A 60 -19.29 -1.99 -4.82
CA THR A 60 -18.39 -0.86 -4.52
C THR A 60 -18.76 -0.14 -3.22
N ASN A 61 -19.93 -0.42 -2.65
CA ASN A 61 -20.44 0.22 -1.44
C ASN A 61 -20.07 -0.52 -0.17
N ILE A 62 -19.89 0.23 0.91
CA ILE A 62 -19.83 -0.27 2.29
C ILE A 62 -20.72 0.60 3.19
N GLN A 63 -21.42 -0.01 4.15
CA GLN A 63 -22.14 0.74 5.17
C GLN A 63 -21.16 1.50 6.05
N ILE A 64 -21.42 2.77 6.32
CA ILE A 64 -20.49 3.61 7.10
C ILE A 64 -20.22 3.05 8.50
N GLU A 65 -21.20 2.42 9.13
CA GLU A 65 -21.03 1.82 10.45
C GLU A 65 -20.10 0.60 10.43
N ILE A 66 -20.11 -0.19 9.32
CA ILE A 66 -19.15 -1.29 9.14
C ILE A 66 -17.74 -0.73 8.95
N PHE A 67 -17.58 0.31 8.13
CA PHE A 67 -16.31 1.00 7.95
C PHE A 67 -15.76 1.52 9.29
N LYS A 68 -16.58 2.21 10.09
CA LYS A 68 -16.17 2.69 11.43
C LYS A 68 -15.71 1.54 12.32
N ASN A 69 -16.45 0.43 12.35
CA ASN A 69 -16.07 -0.76 13.11
C ASN A 69 -14.73 -1.36 12.63
N GLN A 70 -14.49 -1.39 11.31
CA GLN A 70 -13.20 -1.83 10.74
C GLN A 70 -12.06 -0.92 11.19
N ILE A 71 -12.26 0.40 11.19
CA ILE A 71 -11.28 1.37 11.69
C ILE A 71 -10.99 1.17 13.19
N GLU A 72 -12.02 0.94 14.00
CA GLU A 72 -11.83 0.68 15.43
C GLU A 72 -11.10 -0.65 15.68
N ILE A 73 -11.33 -1.69 14.87
CA ILE A 73 -10.55 -2.94 14.94
C ILE A 73 -9.07 -2.65 14.67
N ILE A 74 -8.73 -1.82 13.66
CA ILE A 74 -7.35 -1.45 13.36
C ILE A 74 -6.74 -0.66 14.53
N LYS A 75 -7.45 0.35 15.05
CA LYS A 75 -6.97 1.18 16.18
C LYS A 75 -6.69 0.38 17.44
N ASN A 76 -7.48 -0.67 17.69
CA ASN A 76 -7.35 -1.55 18.87
C ASN A 76 -6.39 -2.73 18.63
N SER A 77 -5.68 -2.76 17.51
CA SER A 77 -4.70 -3.77 17.15
C SER A 77 -3.26 -3.23 17.26
N ASP A 78 -2.28 -4.09 16.96
CA ASP A 78 -0.87 -3.70 16.86
C ASP A 78 -0.51 -3.01 15.53
N TYR A 79 -1.50 -2.69 14.69
CA TYR A 79 -1.29 -2.05 13.40
C TYR A 79 -1.22 -0.53 13.51
N ASN A 80 -0.43 0.09 12.62
CA ASN A 80 -0.45 1.52 12.38
C ASN A 80 -1.09 1.83 11.02
N PHE A 81 -1.78 2.95 10.94
CA PHE A 81 -2.12 3.50 9.62
C PHE A 81 -0.87 4.04 8.95
N LEU A 82 -0.62 3.60 7.73
CA LEU A 82 0.47 4.12 6.92
C LEU A 82 0.08 5.48 6.32
N ASN A 83 0.82 6.53 6.68
CA ASN A 83 0.68 7.80 5.99
C ASN A 83 1.25 7.67 4.56
N PRO A 84 0.45 7.92 3.51
CA PRO A 84 0.88 7.76 2.12
C PRO A 84 2.10 8.61 1.74
N ASN A 85 2.30 9.76 2.37
CA ASN A 85 3.48 10.60 2.16
C ASN A 85 4.79 9.87 2.53
N ASN A 86 4.71 8.86 3.38
CA ASN A 86 5.84 8.00 3.74
C ASN A 86 5.93 6.71 2.93
N PHE A 87 4.98 6.46 2.01
CA PHE A 87 4.88 5.19 1.30
C PHE A 87 6.20 4.79 0.60
N ASN A 88 6.80 5.73 -0.13
CA ASN A 88 8.08 5.49 -0.82
C ASN A 88 9.22 5.10 0.16
N LYS A 89 9.26 5.71 1.34
CA LYS A 89 10.29 5.40 2.35
C LYS A 89 10.13 4.00 2.92
N ARG A 90 8.92 3.44 2.94
CA ARG A 90 8.63 2.12 3.52
C ARG A 90 9.22 0.96 2.74
N PHE A 91 9.55 1.16 1.48
CA PHE A 91 10.30 0.19 0.68
C PHE A 91 11.80 0.12 1.01
N SER A 92 12.29 0.98 1.90
CA SER A 92 13.72 1.07 2.23
C SER A 92 14.01 1.04 3.74
N ILE A 93 13.00 1.22 4.60
CA ILE A 93 13.19 1.37 6.04
C ILE A 93 12.48 0.23 6.78
N PRO A 94 13.18 -0.47 7.70
CA PRO A 94 12.56 -1.49 8.53
C PRO A 94 11.36 -0.94 9.29
N LYS A 95 10.30 -1.75 9.40
CA LYS A 95 9.07 -1.37 10.08
C LYS A 95 9.14 -1.74 11.55
N VAL A 96 8.54 -0.92 12.38
CA VAL A 96 8.43 -1.17 13.82
C VAL A 96 7.11 -1.87 14.16
N LYS A 97 6.08 -1.61 13.35
CA LYS A 97 4.73 -2.20 13.47
C LYS A 97 4.19 -2.56 12.11
N LYS A 98 3.21 -3.47 12.09
CA LYS A 98 2.42 -3.74 10.88
C LYS A 98 1.70 -2.47 10.43
N GLU A 99 1.62 -2.25 9.14
CA GLU A 99 1.06 -1.03 8.56
C GLU A 99 -0.09 -1.35 7.62
N ILE A 100 -1.14 -0.54 7.73
CA ILE A 100 -2.33 -0.61 6.88
C ILE A 100 -2.44 0.68 6.09
N LEU A 101 -2.49 0.55 4.78
CA LEU A 101 -2.75 1.62 3.83
C LEU A 101 -4.24 1.62 3.47
N ILE A 102 -4.92 2.73 3.71
CA ILE A 102 -6.29 2.94 3.24
C ILE A 102 -6.24 3.60 1.87
N THR A 103 -7.01 3.09 0.92
CA THR A 103 -7.21 3.71 -0.40
C THR A 103 -8.69 3.85 -0.70
N ILE A 104 -9.06 4.96 -1.32
CA ILE A 104 -10.41 5.27 -1.76
C ILE A 104 -10.35 5.56 -3.25
N ASP A 105 -11.11 4.83 -4.06
CA ASP A 105 -11.10 5.02 -5.51
C ASP A 105 -12.32 5.85 -5.98
N ASP A 106 -12.20 6.45 -7.16
CA ASP A 106 -13.24 7.15 -7.94
C ASP A 106 -13.69 8.52 -7.44
N ALA A 107 -13.38 8.93 -6.23
CA ALA A 107 -13.84 10.19 -5.66
C ALA A 107 -15.36 10.36 -5.71
N PHE A 108 -16.14 9.35 -5.31
CA PHE A 108 -17.59 9.42 -5.23
C PHE A 108 -18.07 10.44 -4.20
N GLN A 109 -19.20 11.10 -4.47
CA GLN A 109 -19.79 12.07 -3.56
C GLN A 109 -20.14 11.46 -2.20
N SER A 110 -20.52 10.19 -2.14
CA SER A 110 -20.83 9.49 -0.89
C SER A 110 -19.63 9.37 0.03
N PHE A 111 -18.41 9.23 -0.49
CA PHE A 111 -17.21 9.28 0.32
C PHE A 111 -17.08 10.63 1.07
N TYR A 112 -17.25 11.74 0.34
CA TYR A 112 -17.17 13.07 0.93
C TYR A 112 -18.25 13.34 1.99
N LEU A 113 -19.49 12.89 1.71
CA LEU A 113 -20.63 13.15 2.61
C LEU A 113 -20.63 12.25 3.85
N GLU A 114 -20.31 10.96 3.69
CA GLU A 114 -20.50 9.95 4.73
C GLU A 114 -19.22 9.58 5.49
N ALA A 115 -18.11 9.37 4.78
CA ALA A 115 -16.88 8.86 5.39
C ALA A 115 -15.87 9.97 5.76
N TRP A 116 -15.76 11.00 4.93
CA TRP A 116 -14.78 12.08 5.12
C TRP A 116 -14.89 12.78 6.49
N PRO A 117 -16.08 13.14 7.02
CA PRO A 117 -16.18 13.78 8.33
C PRO A 117 -15.60 12.92 9.46
N TYR A 118 -15.80 11.59 9.40
CA TYR A 118 -15.22 10.65 10.36
C TYR A 118 -13.70 10.50 10.19
N ILE A 119 -13.24 10.36 8.96
CA ILE A 119 -11.81 10.24 8.61
C ILE A 119 -11.05 11.49 9.04
N LYS A 120 -11.57 12.69 8.73
CA LYS A 120 -11.00 13.99 9.12
C LYS A 120 -10.89 14.13 10.63
N LYS A 121 -11.96 13.86 11.36
CA LYS A 121 -11.99 13.92 12.83
C LYS A 121 -10.94 13.01 13.48
N ASN A 122 -10.72 11.83 12.91
CA ASN A 122 -9.81 10.82 13.44
C ASN A 122 -8.41 10.87 12.80
N LYS A 123 -8.16 11.79 11.87
CA LYS A 123 -6.89 11.94 11.13
C LYS A 123 -6.39 10.62 10.53
N ILE A 124 -7.29 9.85 9.89
CA ILE A 124 -6.94 8.55 9.30
C ILE A 124 -6.27 8.78 7.96
N PRO A 125 -5.01 8.35 7.77
CA PRO A 125 -4.30 8.54 6.51
C PRO A 125 -4.88 7.68 5.39
N PHE A 126 -4.98 8.24 4.18
CA PHE A 126 -5.44 7.51 3.00
C PHE A 126 -4.96 8.12 1.68
N ILE A 127 -5.08 7.35 0.60
CA ILE A 127 -4.94 7.81 -0.77
C ILE A 127 -6.34 7.95 -1.37
N LEU A 128 -6.64 9.09 -1.98
CA LEU A 128 -7.80 9.27 -2.84
C LEU A 128 -7.37 9.16 -4.31
N PHE A 129 -7.70 8.07 -4.97
CA PHE A 129 -7.44 7.88 -6.40
C PHE A 129 -8.56 8.51 -7.22
N VAL A 130 -8.22 9.49 -8.05
CA VAL A 130 -9.17 10.34 -8.76
C VAL A 130 -9.10 10.08 -10.27
N SER A 131 -10.25 9.71 -10.85
CA SER A 131 -10.48 9.76 -12.29
C SER A 131 -11.00 11.15 -12.65
N THR A 132 -10.37 11.82 -13.61
CA THR A 132 -10.62 13.27 -13.77
C THR A 132 -11.89 13.61 -14.56
N GLU A 133 -12.37 12.76 -15.46
CA GLU A 133 -13.58 13.04 -16.28
C GLU A 133 -14.87 13.10 -15.46
N PRO A 134 -15.13 12.22 -14.47
CA PRO A 134 -16.38 12.26 -13.73
C PRO A 134 -16.47 13.38 -12.69
N ILE A 135 -15.36 14.03 -12.33
CA ILE A 135 -15.34 15.06 -11.29
C ILE A 135 -16.30 16.22 -11.64
N GLY A 136 -17.13 16.59 -10.66
CA GLY A 136 -18.19 17.61 -10.84
C GLY A 136 -19.48 17.09 -11.48
N LYS A 137 -19.51 15.85 -11.99
CA LYS A 137 -20.74 15.21 -12.46
C LYS A 137 -21.56 14.68 -11.26
N LYS A 138 -22.84 14.42 -11.49
CA LYS A 138 -23.76 13.88 -10.47
C LYS A 138 -23.21 12.56 -9.87
N GLY A 139 -23.11 12.51 -8.55
CA GLY A 139 -22.61 11.35 -7.80
C GLY A 139 -21.10 11.33 -7.56
N TYR A 140 -20.39 12.32 -8.06
CA TYR A 140 -18.94 12.50 -7.84
C TYR A 140 -18.65 13.80 -7.10
N MET A 141 -17.50 13.85 -6.47
CA MET A 141 -16.98 15.04 -5.81
C MET A 141 -16.71 16.16 -6.83
N THR A 142 -16.63 17.39 -6.32
CA THR A 142 -16.11 18.54 -7.07
C THR A 142 -14.62 18.73 -6.82
N TRP A 143 -13.93 19.46 -7.69
CA TRP A 143 -12.52 19.81 -7.47
C TRP A 143 -12.31 20.63 -6.19
N ASN A 144 -13.27 21.46 -5.79
CA ASN A 144 -13.21 22.20 -4.52
C ASN A 144 -13.20 21.23 -3.32
N GLN A 145 -14.02 20.19 -3.34
CA GLN A 145 -14.03 19.15 -2.30
C GLN A 145 -12.73 18.35 -2.29
N ILE A 146 -12.17 18.03 -3.46
CA ILE A 146 -10.88 17.34 -3.55
C ILE A 146 -9.76 18.20 -2.97
N ARG A 147 -9.70 19.50 -3.29
CA ARG A 147 -8.72 20.44 -2.71
C ARG A 147 -8.88 20.59 -1.19
N GLU A 148 -10.12 20.61 -0.68
CA GLU A 148 -10.36 20.63 0.77
C GLU A 148 -9.77 19.39 1.46
N ILE A 149 -9.95 18.21 0.86
CA ILE A 149 -9.42 16.94 1.38
C ILE A 149 -7.89 16.93 1.32
N GLU A 150 -7.32 17.35 0.20
CA GLU A 150 -5.88 17.39 -0.06
C GLU A 150 -5.12 18.33 0.91
N ALA A 151 -5.78 19.36 1.42
CA ALA A 151 -5.17 20.30 2.39
C ALA A 151 -4.78 19.63 3.72
N GLU A 152 -5.22 18.40 3.98
CA GLU A 152 -4.87 17.66 5.20
C GLU A 152 -3.57 16.87 5.01
N GLU A 153 -2.62 17.00 5.93
CA GLU A 153 -1.28 16.39 5.85
C GLU A 153 -1.27 14.85 5.80
N PHE A 154 -2.38 14.21 6.18
CA PHE A 154 -2.54 12.77 6.17
C PHE A 154 -3.21 12.24 4.89
N VAL A 155 -3.49 13.10 3.92
CA VAL A 155 -4.12 12.75 2.64
C VAL A 155 -3.09 12.78 1.52
N PHE A 156 -3.27 11.88 0.55
CA PHE A 156 -2.53 11.89 -0.70
C PHE A 156 -3.51 11.71 -1.86
N ILE A 157 -3.40 12.57 -2.88
CA ILE A 157 -4.18 12.37 -4.12
C ILE A 157 -3.39 11.45 -5.05
N GLY A 158 -4.05 10.41 -5.53
CA GLY A 158 -3.54 9.45 -6.51
C GLY A 158 -4.24 9.62 -7.86
N HIS A 159 -3.60 9.15 -8.91
CA HIS A 159 -4.08 9.19 -10.28
C HIS A 159 -4.88 7.92 -10.60
N HIS A 160 -6.09 8.07 -11.20
CA HIS A 160 -6.96 6.94 -11.60
C HIS A 160 -7.45 7.05 -13.06
N SER A 161 -6.58 7.49 -13.97
CA SER A 161 -6.90 7.79 -15.37
C SER A 161 -7.80 9.03 -15.58
N HIS A 162 -8.22 9.26 -16.84
CA HIS A 162 -9.21 10.30 -17.16
C HIS A 162 -10.60 9.73 -17.19
N THR A 163 -10.89 8.80 -18.10
CA THR A 163 -12.24 8.34 -18.41
C THR A 163 -12.77 7.25 -17.49
N HIS A 164 -11.90 6.58 -16.72
CA HIS A 164 -12.26 5.38 -15.97
C HIS A 164 -12.91 4.28 -16.84
N LYS A 165 -12.48 4.12 -18.07
CA LYS A 165 -12.90 3.01 -18.93
C LYS A 165 -12.07 1.75 -18.67
N TYR A 166 -12.51 0.63 -19.27
CA TYR A 166 -11.68 -0.58 -19.39
C TYR A 166 -10.53 -0.33 -20.38
N LEU A 167 -9.48 0.38 -19.92
CA LEU A 167 -8.36 0.81 -20.76
C LEU A 167 -7.59 -0.36 -21.36
N ILE A 168 -7.70 -1.54 -20.78
CA ILE A 168 -7.08 -2.76 -21.32
C ILE A 168 -7.71 -3.19 -22.68
N ASP A 169 -8.96 -2.81 -22.94
CA ASP A 169 -9.67 -3.10 -24.19
C ASP A 169 -9.34 -2.08 -25.28
N GLU A 170 -8.80 -0.95 -24.90
CA GLU A 170 -8.42 0.12 -25.81
C GLU A 170 -7.03 -0.11 -26.43
N ASN A 171 -6.75 0.60 -27.52
CA ASN A 171 -5.40 0.56 -28.08
C ASN A 171 -4.41 1.43 -27.26
N ASN A 172 -3.13 1.20 -27.49
CA ASN A 172 -2.06 1.84 -26.73
C ASN A 172 -2.08 3.38 -26.85
N ASN A 173 -2.44 3.93 -28.02
CA ASN A 173 -2.50 5.38 -28.21
C ASN A 173 -3.64 6.01 -27.42
N TYR A 174 -4.81 5.34 -27.36
CA TYR A 174 -5.92 5.77 -26.55
C TYR A 174 -5.53 5.77 -25.06
N PHE A 175 -4.92 4.68 -24.57
CA PHE A 175 -4.42 4.59 -23.19
C PHE A 175 -3.48 5.76 -22.85
N ILE A 176 -2.47 6.03 -23.70
CA ILE A 176 -1.55 7.14 -23.48
C ILE A 176 -2.29 8.47 -23.46
N SER A 177 -3.19 8.73 -24.41
CA SER A 177 -3.93 9.99 -24.48
C SER A 177 -4.85 10.20 -23.29
N ASP A 178 -5.44 9.13 -22.74
CA ASP A 178 -6.25 9.18 -21.53
C ASP A 178 -5.42 9.61 -20.30
N ILE A 179 -4.25 9.02 -20.12
CA ILE A 179 -3.33 9.42 -19.04
C ILE A 179 -2.85 10.87 -19.21
N GLU A 180 -2.46 11.27 -20.42
CA GLU A 180 -2.01 12.64 -20.68
C GLU A 180 -3.11 13.67 -20.49
N GLN A 181 -4.35 13.35 -20.82
CA GLN A 181 -5.51 14.22 -20.56
C GLN A 181 -5.75 14.40 -19.06
N ALA A 182 -5.68 13.30 -18.29
CA ALA A 182 -5.76 13.39 -16.84
C ALA A 182 -4.63 14.24 -16.25
N ASN A 183 -3.39 14.05 -16.72
CA ASN A 183 -2.22 14.83 -16.28
C ASN A 183 -2.43 16.34 -16.46
N LYS A 184 -2.98 16.76 -17.62
CA LYS A 184 -3.28 18.18 -17.90
C LYS A 184 -4.31 18.73 -16.92
N ILE A 185 -5.35 17.95 -16.60
CA ILE A 185 -6.39 18.35 -15.65
C ILE A 185 -5.84 18.44 -14.24
N PHE A 186 -5.08 17.43 -13.77
CA PHE A 186 -4.42 17.48 -12.46
C PHE A 186 -3.50 18.70 -12.32
N LEU A 187 -2.69 18.96 -13.32
CA LEU A 187 -1.81 20.14 -13.30
C LEU A 187 -2.60 21.45 -13.23
N ASN A 188 -3.74 21.55 -13.92
CA ASN A 188 -4.62 22.73 -13.88
C ASN A 188 -5.34 22.88 -12.53
N GLU A 189 -5.85 21.77 -11.96
CA GLU A 189 -6.71 21.80 -10.76
C GLU A 189 -5.92 21.75 -9.44
N LEU A 190 -4.79 21.03 -9.40
CA LEU A 190 -3.98 20.83 -8.20
C LEU A 190 -2.59 21.48 -8.26
N GLY A 191 -2.14 21.89 -9.45
CA GLY A 191 -0.79 22.44 -9.64
C GLY A 191 0.32 21.41 -9.76
N TYR A 192 -0.01 20.11 -9.71
CA TYR A 192 0.93 18.99 -9.87
C TYR A 192 0.25 17.75 -10.47
N ILE A 193 1.06 16.78 -10.89
CA ILE A 193 0.61 15.48 -11.35
C ILE A 193 0.82 14.46 -10.22
N PRO A 194 -0.23 13.75 -9.75
CA PRO A 194 -0.09 12.69 -8.75
C PRO A 194 0.86 11.58 -9.24
N ASN A 195 1.74 11.10 -8.36
CA ASN A 195 2.79 10.14 -8.73
C ASN A 195 2.52 8.70 -8.28
N LEU A 196 1.35 8.42 -7.70
CA LEU A 196 0.81 7.10 -7.43
C LEU A 196 -0.34 6.86 -8.39
N PHE A 197 -0.41 5.67 -8.97
CA PHE A 197 -1.43 5.29 -9.95
C PHE A 197 -2.28 4.13 -9.45
N SER A 198 -3.57 4.11 -9.76
CA SER A 198 -4.44 2.95 -9.63
C SER A 198 -5.02 2.61 -10.99
N TYR A 199 -4.88 1.35 -11.43
CA TYR A 199 -5.47 0.91 -12.69
C TYR A 199 -7.00 0.84 -12.55
N PRO A 200 -7.78 1.49 -13.45
CA PRO A 200 -9.23 1.32 -13.50
C PRO A 200 -9.60 -0.18 -13.57
N PHE A 201 -10.55 -0.59 -12.74
CA PHE A 201 -10.95 -2.00 -12.55
C PHE A 201 -9.82 -2.94 -12.10
N GLY A 202 -8.62 -2.42 -11.85
CA GLY A 202 -7.44 -3.19 -11.50
C GLY A 202 -6.81 -3.96 -12.64
N GLU A 203 -7.28 -3.74 -13.88
CA GLU A 203 -6.85 -4.49 -15.06
C GLU A 203 -5.82 -3.73 -15.89
N TYR A 204 -4.79 -4.43 -16.36
CA TYR A 204 -3.71 -3.86 -17.14
C TYR A 204 -3.00 -4.92 -17.99
N SER A 205 -2.47 -4.50 -19.12
CA SER A 205 -1.54 -5.28 -19.92
C SER A 205 -0.09 -5.01 -19.50
N LYS A 206 0.82 -5.85 -19.93
CA LYS A 206 2.27 -5.60 -19.75
C LYS A 206 2.68 -4.26 -20.34
N TYR A 207 2.14 -3.88 -21.51
CA TYR A 207 2.43 -2.58 -22.12
C TYR A 207 2.00 -1.41 -21.20
N MET A 208 0.79 -1.45 -20.65
CA MET A 208 0.29 -0.41 -19.74
C MET A 208 1.16 -0.34 -18.48
N ARG A 209 1.48 -1.49 -17.87
CA ARG A 209 2.37 -1.55 -16.71
C ARG A 209 3.75 -0.94 -17.03
N ASP A 210 4.34 -1.26 -18.18
CA ASP A 210 5.66 -0.74 -18.59
C ASP A 210 5.63 0.78 -18.87
N TYR A 211 4.52 1.30 -19.42
CA TYR A 211 4.29 2.74 -19.56
C TYR A 211 4.18 3.43 -18.19
N ILE A 212 3.31 2.92 -17.31
CA ILE A 212 3.09 3.49 -15.97
C ILE A 212 4.39 3.50 -15.16
N SER A 213 5.21 2.46 -15.28
CA SER A 213 6.50 2.38 -14.57
C SER A 213 7.50 3.49 -14.91
N LYS A 214 7.35 4.15 -16.05
CA LYS A 214 8.20 5.26 -16.48
C LYS A 214 7.70 6.63 -16.00
N HIS A 215 6.43 6.73 -15.62
CA HIS A 215 5.76 8.00 -15.32
C HIS A 215 5.32 8.13 -13.87
N PHE A 216 5.15 7.01 -13.16
CA PHE A 216 4.69 6.98 -11.78
C PHE A 216 5.69 6.27 -10.88
N LYS A 217 5.56 6.45 -9.57
CA LYS A 217 6.43 5.80 -8.58
C LYS A 217 5.93 4.41 -8.17
N PHE A 218 4.61 4.25 -8.11
CA PHE A 218 3.93 3.02 -7.74
C PHE A 218 2.60 2.92 -8.49
N ALA A 219 2.14 1.68 -8.73
CA ALA A 219 0.80 1.45 -9.26
C ALA A 219 0.10 0.29 -8.56
N PHE A 220 -1.20 0.44 -8.38
CA PHE A 220 -2.07 -0.46 -7.63
C PHE A 220 -3.08 -1.14 -8.57
N GLY A 221 -3.17 -2.47 -8.46
CA GLY A 221 -4.25 -3.26 -9.01
C GLY A 221 -5.44 -3.39 -8.06
N GLN A 222 -6.35 -4.33 -8.38
CA GLN A 222 -7.48 -4.68 -7.51
C GLN A 222 -7.47 -6.17 -7.11
N HIS A 223 -6.42 -6.90 -7.44
CA HIS A 223 -6.24 -8.27 -6.97
C HIS A 223 -5.91 -8.31 -5.47
N SER A 224 -6.52 -9.26 -4.75
CA SER A 224 -6.33 -9.40 -3.31
C SER A 224 -4.94 -9.89 -2.97
N GLY A 225 -4.29 -9.25 -2.00
CA GLY A 225 -2.99 -9.65 -1.49
C GLY A 225 -2.40 -8.61 -0.54
N VAL A 226 -1.35 -9.01 0.16
CA VAL A 226 -0.51 -8.11 0.95
C VAL A 226 0.65 -7.67 0.07
N ILE A 227 0.97 -6.39 0.08
CA ILE A 227 2.09 -5.82 -0.68
C ILE A 227 3.39 -6.40 -0.14
N ASP A 228 4.09 -7.17 -0.98
CA ASP A 228 5.49 -7.56 -0.76
C ASP A 228 6.39 -6.46 -1.34
N ILE A 229 7.18 -5.83 -0.50
CA ILE A 229 8.05 -4.73 -0.88
C ILE A 229 9.20 -5.15 -1.83
N ASN A 230 9.44 -6.45 -1.98
CA ASN A 230 10.44 -7.03 -2.88
C ASN A 230 9.87 -7.36 -4.27
N LYS A 231 8.57 -7.16 -4.47
CA LYS A 231 7.87 -7.44 -5.73
C LYS A 231 7.71 -6.20 -6.59
N ASP A 232 7.04 -6.37 -7.71
CA ASP A 232 6.82 -5.30 -8.67
C ASP A 232 6.02 -4.14 -8.05
N LYS A 233 6.60 -2.95 -8.08
CA LYS A 233 5.99 -1.72 -7.54
C LYS A 233 4.83 -1.20 -8.38
N PHE A 234 4.61 -1.79 -9.55
CA PHE A 234 3.59 -1.37 -10.50
C PHE A 234 2.47 -2.40 -10.65
N GLU A 235 2.42 -3.38 -9.71
CA GLU A 235 1.40 -4.42 -9.61
C GLU A 235 0.97 -4.62 -8.15
N LEU A 236 0.87 -3.54 -7.37
CA LEU A 236 0.60 -3.63 -5.93
C LEU A 236 -0.82 -4.13 -5.67
N PRO A 237 -0.98 -5.21 -4.87
CA PRO A 237 -2.29 -5.75 -4.54
C PRO A 237 -3.03 -4.89 -3.52
N ARG A 238 -4.38 -4.99 -3.51
CA ARG A 238 -5.24 -4.38 -2.52
C ARG A 238 -6.40 -5.31 -2.20
N PHE A 239 -6.84 -5.34 -0.96
CA PHE A 239 -8.05 -6.07 -0.60
C PHE A 239 -9.29 -5.20 -0.84
N PRO A 240 -10.20 -5.59 -1.74
CA PRO A 240 -11.46 -4.88 -1.93
C PRO A 240 -12.35 -5.05 -0.71
N ILE A 241 -12.91 -3.93 -0.24
CA ILE A 241 -13.84 -3.86 0.87
C ILE A 241 -15.14 -3.23 0.37
N ASN A 242 -16.19 -4.04 0.33
CA ASN A 242 -17.53 -3.65 -0.11
C ASN A 242 -18.57 -4.53 0.61
N GLU A 243 -19.85 -4.43 0.28
CA GLU A 243 -20.89 -5.22 0.97
C GLU A 243 -20.70 -6.73 0.84
N ASN A 244 -20.15 -7.21 -0.30
CA ASN A 244 -19.87 -8.63 -0.51
C ASN A 244 -18.63 -9.12 0.25
N TYR A 245 -17.69 -8.21 0.54
CA TYR A 245 -16.35 -8.56 1.03
C TYR A 245 -15.94 -7.80 2.29
N GLY A 246 -16.85 -7.04 2.92
CA GLY A 246 -16.56 -6.15 4.03
C GLY A 246 -17.01 -6.66 5.40
N ASP A 247 -17.55 -7.87 5.52
CA ASP A 247 -17.95 -8.41 6.82
C ASP A 247 -16.78 -8.49 7.81
N LEU A 248 -17.07 -8.32 9.11
CA LEU A 248 -16.03 -8.19 10.14
C LEU A 248 -15.23 -9.48 10.36
N LYS A 249 -15.79 -10.65 10.05
CA LYS A 249 -15.07 -11.93 10.18
C LYS A 249 -14.00 -12.04 9.09
N ARG A 250 -14.39 -11.78 7.84
CA ARG A 250 -13.43 -11.72 6.71
C ARG A 250 -12.39 -10.61 6.94
N PHE A 251 -12.81 -9.43 7.41
CA PHE A 251 -11.93 -8.32 7.69
C PHE A 251 -10.82 -8.70 8.70
N LYS A 252 -11.18 -9.36 9.81
CA LYS A 252 -10.21 -9.88 10.78
C LYS A 252 -9.26 -10.92 10.18
N SER A 253 -9.71 -11.71 9.21
CA SER A 253 -8.84 -12.64 8.49
C SER A 253 -7.85 -11.89 7.58
N ILE A 254 -8.34 -10.88 6.85
CA ILE A 254 -7.51 -10.05 5.95
C ILE A 254 -6.38 -9.35 6.71
N ILE A 255 -6.68 -8.69 7.82
CA ILE A 255 -5.66 -7.95 8.58
C ILE A 255 -4.58 -8.85 9.18
N ASN A 256 -4.82 -10.16 9.29
CA ASN A 256 -3.83 -11.14 9.73
C ASN A 256 -3.09 -11.84 8.57
N SER A 257 -3.33 -11.41 7.33
CA SER A 257 -2.65 -11.99 6.16
C SER A 257 -1.20 -11.51 6.06
N PHE A 258 -0.38 -12.34 5.40
CA PHE A 258 1.02 -12.07 5.06
C PHE A 258 1.21 -12.10 3.55
N PRO A 259 2.29 -11.51 3.01
CA PRO A 259 2.62 -11.68 1.60
C PRO A 259 2.82 -13.15 1.27
N LEU A 260 2.29 -13.57 0.12
CA LEU A 260 2.64 -14.87 -0.44
C LEU A 260 3.97 -14.73 -1.17
N GLU A 261 5.04 -15.25 -0.56
CA GLU A 261 6.36 -15.19 -1.15
C GLU A 261 6.48 -16.21 -2.29
N TYR A 262 6.90 -15.74 -3.45
CA TYR A 262 7.21 -16.59 -4.60
C TYR A 262 8.42 -16.01 -5.36
N LYS A 263 9.12 -16.88 -6.09
CA LYS A 263 10.27 -16.48 -6.90
C LYS A 263 9.85 -15.93 -8.25
N ASN A 264 9.01 -16.67 -8.96
CA ASN A 264 8.51 -16.33 -10.29
C ASN A 264 7.03 -16.64 -10.42
N LEU A 265 6.33 -15.83 -11.22
CA LEU A 265 4.92 -16.00 -11.57
C LEU A 265 4.77 -15.83 -13.09
N PHE A 266 4.04 -16.73 -13.73
CA PHE A 266 3.70 -16.68 -15.15
C PHE A 266 2.19 -16.90 -15.32
N PRO A 267 1.57 -16.30 -16.35
CA PRO A 267 2.17 -15.40 -17.35
C PRO A 267 2.43 -13.99 -16.81
N LEU A 268 3.42 -13.29 -17.38
CA LEU A 268 3.67 -11.87 -17.08
C LEU A 268 2.63 -10.96 -17.76
N GLU A 269 2.16 -11.37 -18.95
CA GLU A 269 1.07 -10.67 -19.64
C GLU A 269 -0.27 -11.04 -18.98
N LYS A 270 -1.01 -10.02 -18.58
CA LYS A 270 -2.33 -10.17 -17.93
C LYS A 270 -3.48 -10.12 -18.93
N LYS A 271 -3.25 -9.49 -20.10
CA LYS A 271 -4.23 -9.47 -21.19
C LYS A 271 -4.13 -10.75 -21.99
N LEU A 272 -5.15 -11.58 -21.92
CA LEU A 272 -5.24 -12.81 -22.70
C LEU A 272 -5.85 -12.53 -24.09
N THR A 273 -5.36 -13.22 -25.11
CA THR A 273 -5.93 -13.25 -26.46
C THR A 273 -6.53 -14.63 -26.72
N LYS A 274 -7.19 -14.81 -27.88
CA LYS A 274 -7.70 -16.13 -28.28
C LYS A 274 -6.59 -17.19 -28.39
N GLU A 275 -5.38 -16.77 -28.76
CA GLU A 275 -4.22 -17.64 -28.94
C GLU A 275 -3.53 -17.96 -27.59
N THR A 276 -3.68 -17.11 -26.59
CA THR A 276 -3.05 -17.26 -25.26
C THR A 276 -4.03 -17.67 -24.15
N ASN A 277 -5.29 -17.99 -24.51
CA ASN A 277 -6.31 -18.47 -23.59
C ASN A 277 -6.69 -19.93 -23.92
N PRO A 278 -6.62 -20.88 -22.98
CA PRO A 278 -6.22 -20.72 -21.57
C PRO A 278 -4.70 -20.50 -21.41
N PRO A 279 -4.29 -19.67 -20.45
CA PRO A 279 -2.88 -19.45 -20.19
C PRO A 279 -2.26 -20.64 -19.44
N GLU A 280 -0.98 -20.89 -19.67
CA GLU A 280 -0.21 -21.71 -18.76
C GLU A 280 0.12 -20.91 -17.50
N PHE A 281 -0.46 -21.28 -16.36
CA PHE A 281 -0.20 -20.62 -15.08
C PHE A 281 0.88 -21.39 -14.30
N LYS A 282 1.97 -20.70 -13.94
CA LYS A 282 3.07 -21.26 -13.16
C LYS A 282 3.46 -20.33 -12.03
N VAL A 283 3.59 -20.87 -10.83
CA VAL A 283 4.19 -20.19 -9.67
C VAL A 283 5.40 -21.00 -9.23
N GLN A 284 6.55 -20.34 -9.13
CA GLN A 284 7.75 -20.93 -8.56
C GLN A 284 7.98 -20.35 -7.17
N PHE A 285 7.89 -21.19 -6.16
CA PHE A 285 8.16 -20.82 -4.77
C PHE A 285 9.64 -20.94 -4.41
N PHE A 286 10.04 -20.28 -3.33
CA PHE A 286 11.33 -20.53 -2.71
C PHE A 286 11.33 -21.91 -2.04
N LYS A 287 12.51 -22.56 -1.94
CA LYS A 287 12.63 -23.90 -1.33
C LYS A 287 12.23 -23.95 0.14
N GLU A 288 12.44 -22.82 0.83
CA GLU A 288 12.19 -22.64 2.25
C GLU A 288 10.74 -22.26 2.57
N GLN A 289 9.89 -22.04 1.53
CA GLN A 289 8.49 -21.66 1.71
C GLN A 289 7.71 -22.74 2.45
N LYS A 290 7.11 -22.37 3.57
CA LYS A 290 6.30 -23.27 4.40
C LYS A 290 4.84 -23.28 3.94
N ASN A 291 4.12 -24.34 4.30
CA ASN A 291 2.67 -24.50 4.08
C ASN A 291 2.22 -24.47 2.61
N LEU A 292 3.10 -24.83 1.68
CA LEU A 292 2.73 -24.93 0.26
C LEU A 292 1.60 -25.94 0.02
N GLU A 293 1.51 -26.99 0.84
CA GLU A 293 0.46 -27.99 0.81
C GLU A 293 -0.95 -27.45 1.15
N LYS A 294 -1.02 -26.24 1.70
CA LYS A 294 -2.28 -25.54 2.04
C LYS A 294 -2.74 -24.59 0.95
N ILE A 295 -1.96 -24.41 -0.10
CA ILE A 295 -2.32 -23.52 -1.22
C ILE A 295 -3.34 -24.24 -2.10
N ASN A 296 -4.49 -23.59 -2.31
CA ASN A 296 -5.50 -24.03 -3.25
C ASN A 296 -5.53 -23.10 -4.45
N CYS A 297 -5.60 -23.69 -5.65
CA CYS A 297 -5.78 -22.95 -6.89
C CYS A 297 -7.23 -23.11 -7.36
N TYR A 298 -7.85 -22.01 -7.75
CA TYR A 298 -9.20 -21.99 -8.30
C TYR A 298 -9.16 -21.35 -9.68
N SER A 299 -9.84 -21.96 -10.65
CA SER A 299 -10.09 -21.34 -11.95
C SER A 299 -11.59 -21.24 -12.17
N ASN A 300 -12.05 -20.14 -12.74
CA ASN A 300 -13.41 -19.99 -13.25
C ASN A 300 -13.33 -20.10 -14.76
N GLU A 301 -13.86 -21.19 -15.30
CA GLU A 301 -14.08 -21.34 -16.74
C GLU A 301 -15.51 -20.88 -17.04
N SER A 302 -15.66 -19.77 -17.76
CA SER A 302 -16.94 -19.44 -18.40
C SER A 302 -17.06 -20.27 -19.64
N ASN A 303 -18.03 -21.18 -19.69
CA ASN A 303 -18.44 -21.91 -20.90
C ASN A 303 -18.97 -20.94 -21.97
#